data_01b6eed77132fcb0c5aa7da217950202
#
_entry.id   01b6eed77132fcb0c5aa7da217950202
#
_cell.length_a   1.000
_cell.length_b   1.000
_cell.length_c   1.000
_cell.angle_alpha   90.00
_cell.angle_beta   90.00
_cell.angle_gamma   90.00
#
_symmetry.space_group_name_H-M   'P 1'
#
loop_
_entity.id
_entity.type
_entity.pdbx_description
1 polymer ?
#
loop_
_entity_poly.entity_id
_entity_poly.type
_entity_poly.pdbx_seq_one_letter_code
_entity_poly.pdbx_strand_id
1 'polypeptide(L)'
;MIVNSILISAITLSGKTMVSVQAEETGLSAESETDLQTLFDDAVEDAMIIDKDEILPVVSLEEGQPYAVYDQEGRILLYTFHKYPDSYPDGADVKLEWGNVWTFTGGELEEWYQKNKEDVTDWQTRIKELIGLHPDNESEYFTAMWAKPEDVFRPAYVPDIGTTEMTDAFSDEVDEDYKEWFDSNIISSYFDGKYPWTRLGYTYDWADNGSEYGLSEFIIKKDSDVKVAYTVELKEMLNKLDNNSWNPAGV
;
A
#
# COMPACT_ATOMS: atom_id res chain seq x y z
N MET A 1 17.05 10.80 30.74
CA MET A 1 16.65 12.09 31.35
C MET A 1 17.66 13.13 30.84
N ILE A 2 17.34 13.76 29.70
CA ILE A 2 18.19 14.78 29.07
C ILE A 2 17.51 16.12 29.36
N VAL A 3 18.20 16.96 30.07
CA VAL A 3 17.77 18.32 30.47
C VAL A 3 18.16 19.27 29.33
N ASN A 4 17.20 19.78 28.57
CA ASN A 4 17.43 20.84 27.61
C ASN A 4 17.66 22.18 28.34
N SER A 5 18.86 22.71 28.19
CA SER A 5 19.22 24.07 28.68
C SER A 5 18.80 25.09 27.63
N ILE A 6 17.88 25.97 27.98
CA ILE A 6 17.51 27.14 27.19
C ILE A 6 18.52 28.26 27.49
N LEU A 7 19.26 28.70 26.46
CA LEU A 7 20.10 29.89 26.54
C LEU A 7 19.26 31.11 26.13
N ILE A 8 19.02 32.01 27.09
CA ILE A 8 18.39 33.32 26.85
C ILE A 8 19.48 34.35 26.76
N SER A 9 19.69 34.96 25.59
CA SER A 9 20.56 36.15 25.43
C SER A 9 19.70 37.41 25.35
N ALA A 10 19.84 38.28 26.32
CA ALA A 10 19.19 39.59 26.33
C ALA A 10 20.16 40.67 25.87
N ILE A 11 19.81 41.44 24.85
CA ILE A 11 20.51 42.63 24.41
C ILE A 11 19.62 43.84 24.72
N THR A 12 20.08 44.73 25.61
CA THR A 12 19.40 45.98 25.95
C THR A 12 20.03 47.13 25.20
N LEU A 13 19.31 47.77 24.32
CA LEU A 13 19.64 49.10 23.80
C LEU A 13 18.36 49.97 23.79
N SER A 14 18.42 51.06 24.60
CA SER A 14 17.52 52.21 24.50
C SER A 14 16.01 51.92 24.48
N GLY A 15 15.44 51.48 25.62
CA GLY A 15 14.08 51.83 25.99
C GLY A 15 12.92 51.01 25.37
N LYS A 16 13.15 49.93 24.64
CA LYS A 16 12.15 48.96 24.28
C LYS A 16 12.74 47.55 24.20
N THR A 17 12.28 46.67 25.06
CA THR A 17 12.62 45.26 25.03
C THR A 17 11.84 44.59 23.90
N MET A 18 12.51 44.18 22.83
CA MET A 18 11.95 43.24 21.88
C MET A 18 12.47 41.86 22.21
N VAL A 19 11.58 40.94 22.53
CA VAL A 19 11.89 39.52 22.66
C VAL A 19 11.64 38.88 21.27
N SER A 20 12.72 38.56 20.57
CA SER A 20 12.61 37.72 19.38
C SER A 20 12.74 36.25 19.81
N VAL A 21 11.67 35.53 19.72
CA VAL A 21 11.68 34.05 19.76
C VAL A 21 12.06 33.60 18.36
N GLN A 22 13.32 33.19 18.16
CA GLN A 22 13.67 32.35 17.03
C GLN A 22 13.29 30.92 17.40
N ALA A 23 12.25 30.41 16.73
CA ALA A 23 12.00 28.99 16.69
C ALA A 23 13.12 28.33 15.89
N GLU A 24 13.88 27.45 16.51
CA GLU A 24 14.69 26.47 15.80
C GLU A 24 13.70 25.44 15.18
N GLU A 25 13.18 25.76 14.02
CA GLU A 25 12.71 24.75 13.09
C GLU A 25 13.93 24.24 12.34
N THR A 26 14.03 22.93 12.21
CA THR A 26 14.91 22.20 11.27
C THR A 26 16.04 21.37 11.90
N GLY A 27 15.68 20.35 12.63
CA GLY A 27 16.61 19.25 12.93
C GLY A 27 15.94 17.88 12.83
N LEU A 28 14.62 17.83 13.06
CA LEU A 28 13.91 16.56 13.12
C LEU A 28 13.40 16.05 11.76
N SER A 29 13.14 16.92 10.78
CA SER A 29 12.58 16.49 9.49
C SER A 29 13.61 15.81 8.58
N ALA A 30 14.84 16.31 8.53
CA ALA A 30 15.86 15.79 7.63
C ALA A 30 16.44 14.43 8.09
N GLU A 31 16.56 14.20 9.40
CA GLU A 31 17.00 12.91 9.95
C GLU A 31 15.90 11.83 9.77
N SER A 32 14.62 12.19 9.93
CA SER A 32 13.51 11.24 9.74
C SER A 32 13.30 10.84 8.27
N GLU A 33 13.46 11.78 7.32
CA GLU A 33 13.35 11.49 5.89
C GLU A 33 14.49 10.59 5.39
N THR A 34 15.71 10.81 5.88
CA THR A 34 16.87 9.97 5.55
C THR A 34 16.72 8.57 6.10
N ASP A 35 16.06 8.41 7.24
CA ASP A 35 15.81 7.12 7.87
C ASP A 35 14.77 6.31 7.08
N LEU A 36 13.64 6.92 6.69
CA LEU A 36 12.61 6.28 5.87
C LEU A 36 13.13 5.85 4.49
N GLN A 37 13.96 6.68 3.85
CA GLN A 37 14.57 6.32 2.57
C GLN A 37 15.51 5.13 2.70
N THR A 38 16.27 5.05 3.80
CA THR A 38 17.17 3.92 4.06
C THR A 38 16.38 2.63 4.28
N LEU A 39 15.32 2.66 5.10
CA LEU A 39 14.44 1.50 5.32
C LEU A 39 13.81 1.01 4.01
N PHE A 40 13.38 1.95 3.16
CA PHE A 40 12.82 1.60 1.87
C PHE A 40 13.86 1.00 0.90
N ASP A 41 15.06 1.57 0.82
CA ASP A 41 16.14 1.06 -0.03
C ASP A 41 16.58 -0.35 0.43
N ASP A 42 16.69 -0.57 1.74
CA ASP A 42 16.99 -1.88 2.34
C ASP A 42 15.89 -2.90 1.99
N ALA A 43 14.63 -2.53 2.06
CA ALA A 43 13.50 -3.38 1.67
C ALA A 43 13.52 -3.76 0.17
N VAL A 44 13.94 -2.84 -0.70
CA VAL A 44 14.10 -3.14 -2.14
C VAL A 44 15.23 -4.14 -2.37
N GLU A 45 16.37 -3.99 -1.66
CA GLU A 45 17.49 -4.93 -1.75
C GLU A 45 17.11 -6.32 -1.22
N ASP A 46 16.40 -6.38 -0.10
CA ASP A 46 15.92 -7.59 0.54
C ASP A 46 14.91 -8.35 -0.33
N ALA A 47 13.90 -7.67 -0.86
CA ALA A 47 12.90 -8.26 -1.75
C ALA A 47 13.47 -8.86 -3.05
N MET A 48 14.73 -8.58 -3.42
CA MET A 48 15.38 -9.23 -4.57
C MET A 48 15.70 -10.70 -4.31
N ILE A 49 15.84 -11.10 -3.05
CA ILE A 49 16.19 -12.47 -2.62
C ILE A 49 15.00 -13.01 -1.83
N ILE A 50 14.50 -14.18 -2.19
CA ILE A 50 13.41 -14.81 -1.44
C ILE A 50 14.03 -15.79 -0.45
N ASP A 51 13.79 -15.57 0.83
CA ASP A 51 14.08 -16.53 1.87
C ASP A 51 12.90 -17.49 2.09
N LYS A 52 13.14 -18.68 2.60
CA LYS A 52 12.11 -19.73 2.70
C LYS A 52 11.04 -19.43 3.73
N ASP A 53 11.35 -18.65 4.72
CA ASP A 53 10.42 -18.23 5.78
C ASP A 53 9.53 -17.06 5.35
N GLU A 54 9.81 -16.43 4.20
CA GLU A 54 8.95 -15.45 3.55
C GLU A 54 7.82 -16.09 2.72
N ILE A 55 7.89 -17.38 2.43
CA ILE A 55 6.85 -18.12 1.70
C ILE A 55 5.67 -18.35 2.65
N LEU A 56 4.82 -17.35 2.78
CA LEU A 56 3.68 -17.33 3.71
C LEU A 56 2.36 -17.63 3.00
N PRO A 57 1.33 -18.07 3.73
CA PRO A 57 -0.02 -18.17 3.20
C PRO A 57 -0.55 -16.82 2.73
N VAL A 58 -1.30 -16.81 1.63
CA VAL A 58 -1.91 -15.62 1.04
C VAL A 58 -3.44 -15.73 1.06
N VAL A 59 -4.12 -14.59 0.91
CA VAL A 59 -5.58 -14.52 0.89
C VAL A 59 -6.13 -15.04 -0.44
N SER A 60 -7.09 -15.96 -0.38
CA SER A 60 -7.86 -16.40 -1.56
C SER A 60 -9.02 -15.45 -1.86
N LEU A 61 -9.25 -15.19 -3.16
CA LEU A 61 -10.43 -14.46 -3.64
C LEU A 61 -11.57 -15.37 -4.09
N GLU A 62 -11.54 -16.67 -3.78
CA GLU A 62 -12.69 -17.54 -4.05
C GLU A 62 -13.94 -17.07 -3.29
N GLU A 63 -15.10 -17.22 -3.91
CA GLU A 63 -16.38 -16.84 -3.29
C GLU A 63 -16.59 -17.59 -1.97
N GLY A 64 -16.93 -16.84 -0.92
CA GLY A 64 -17.12 -17.39 0.43
C GLY A 64 -15.85 -17.37 1.30
N GLN A 65 -14.71 -16.96 0.78
CA GLN A 65 -13.52 -16.75 1.60
C GLN A 65 -13.63 -15.44 2.42
N PRO A 66 -12.94 -15.32 3.58
CA PRO A 66 -13.18 -14.24 4.54
C PRO A 66 -13.02 -12.81 4.00
N TYR A 67 -12.10 -12.60 3.06
CA TYR A 67 -11.79 -11.28 2.52
C TYR A 67 -12.28 -11.06 1.08
N ALA A 68 -12.90 -12.10 0.47
CA ALA A 68 -13.45 -12.05 -0.87
C ALA A 68 -14.89 -11.50 -0.83
N VAL A 69 -15.05 -10.24 -1.20
CA VAL A 69 -16.36 -9.58 -1.26
C VAL A 69 -16.83 -9.55 -2.70
N TYR A 70 -18.00 -10.14 -2.94
CA TYR A 70 -18.64 -10.21 -4.27
C TYR A 70 -19.91 -9.38 -4.31
N ASP A 71 -20.16 -8.75 -5.45
CA ASP A 71 -21.47 -8.14 -5.74
C ASP A 71 -22.44 -9.16 -6.41
N GLN A 72 -23.66 -8.69 -6.68
CA GLN A 72 -24.69 -9.52 -7.33
C GLN A 72 -24.37 -9.89 -8.79
N GLU A 73 -23.41 -9.21 -9.40
CA GLU A 73 -22.95 -9.47 -10.78
C GLU A 73 -21.73 -10.40 -10.82
N GLY A 74 -21.26 -10.89 -9.66
CA GLY A 74 -20.12 -11.79 -9.51
C GLY A 74 -18.77 -11.08 -9.67
N ARG A 75 -18.70 -9.75 -9.42
CA ARG A 75 -17.46 -8.99 -9.43
C ARG A 75 -16.87 -8.95 -8.03
N ILE A 76 -15.54 -8.91 -7.94
CA ILE A 76 -14.77 -8.84 -6.69
C ILE A 76 -14.50 -7.39 -6.35
N LEU A 77 -14.64 -7.03 -5.06
CA LEU A 77 -14.28 -5.71 -4.53
C LEU A 77 -12.78 -5.67 -4.21
N LEU A 78 -12.06 -4.78 -4.89
CA LEU A 78 -10.65 -4.53 -4.67
C LEU A 78 -10.38 -3.06 -4.43
N TYR A 79 -9.26 -2.77 -3.76
CA TYR A 79 -8.86 -1.43 -3.36
C TYR A 79 -7.51 -1.08 -3.94
N THR A 80 -7.34 0.20 -4.30
CA THR A 80 -6.04 0.77 -4.67
C THR A 80 -5.82 2.09 -3.94
N PHE A 81 -4.56 2.43 -3.65
CA PHE A 81 -4.17 3.72 -3.06
C PHE A 81 -3.37 4.50 -4.09
N HIS A 82 -3.80 5.73 -4.42
CA HIS A 82 -3.29 6.47 -5.58
C HIS A 82 -3.45 7.99 -5.43
N LYS A 83 -2.93 8.76 -6.41
CA LYS A 83 -3.01 10.23 -6.47
C LYS A 83 -3.93 10.80 -7.57
N TYR A 84 -4.77 9.98 -8.19
CA TYR A 84 -5.57 10.35 -9.37
C TYR A 84 -7.08 10.21 -9.16
N PRO A 85 -7.71 11.01 -8.23
CA PRO A 85 -9.13 10.82 -7.90
C PRO A 85 -10.07 11.03 -9.10
N ASP A 86 -9.74 11.95 -10.00
CA ASP A 86 -10.54 12.24 -11.20
C ASP A 86 -10.58 11.07 -12.21
N SER A 87 -9.63 10.13 -12.11
CA SER A 87 -9.62 8.93 -12.97
C SER A 87 -10.62 7.87 -12.52
N TYR A 88 -11.14 7.98 -11.29
CA TYR A 88 -12.04 7.03 -10.67
C TYR A 88 -13.27 7.71 -10.05
N PRO A 89 -14.16 8.31 -10.87
CA PRO A 89 -15.37 8.98 -10.34
C PRO A 89 -16.31 7.99 -9.66
N ASP A 90 -16.88 8.37 -8.52
CA ASP A 90 -17.82 7.54 -7.76
C ASP A 90 -18.96 7.03 -8.63
N GLY A 91 -19.23 5.74 -8.56
CA GLY A 91 -20.31 5.09 -9.28
C GLY A 91 -20.11 5.01 -10.80
N ALA A 92 -18.96 5.38 -11.34
CA ALA A 92 -18.69 5.29 -12.78
C ALA A 92 -18.27 3.88 -13.21
N ASP A 93 -18.59 3.54 -14.46
CA ASP A 93 -17.93 2.44 -15.18
C ASP A 93 -16.68 3.03 -15.84
N VAL A 94 -15.52 2.45 -15.53
CA VAL A 94 -14.21 2.95 -15.98
C VAL A 94 -13.46 1.85 -16.70
N LYS A 95 -12.88 2.18 -17.86
CA LYS A 95 -11.95 1.29 -18.55
C LYS A 95 -10.52 1.64 -18.18
N LEU A 96 -9.72 0.67 -17.73
CA LEU A 96 -8.34 0.86 -17.26
C LEU A 96 -7.34 0.97 -18.44
N GLU A 97 -7.44 2.03 -19.23
CA GLU A 97 -6.64 2.21 -20.45
C GLU A 97 -5.16 2.52 -20.20
N TRP A 98 -4.83 3.06 -19.03
CA TRP A 98 -3.48 3.53 -18.69
C TRP A 98 -2.51 2.44 -18.25
N GLY A 99 -2.99 1.28 -17.80
CA GLY A 99 -2.12 0.17 -17.34
C GLY A 99 -2.81 -0.78 -16.38
N ASN A 100 -2.05 -1.74 -15.90
CA ASN A 100 -2.44 -2.61 -14.81
C ASN A 100 -2.63 -1.81 -13.52
N VAL A 101 -3.61 -2.16 -12.70
CA VAL A 101 -3.85 -1.53 -11.40
C VAL A 101 -3.54 -2.51 -10.28
N TRP A 102 -2.58 -2.16 -9.45
CA TRP A 102 -2.20 -2.90 -8.25
C TRP A 102 -3.22 -2.65 -7.14
N THR A 103 -3.67 -3.73 -6.53
CA THR A 103 -4.81 -3.71 -5.60
C THR A 103 -4.61 -4.70 -4.45
N PHE A 104 -5.44 -4.55 -3.43
CA PHE A 104 -5.55 -5.42 -2.26
C PHE A 104 -7.01 -5.53 -1.81
N THR A 105 -7.31 -6.39 -0.82
CA THR A 105 -8.66 -6.54 -0.29
C THR A 105 -8.96 -5.55 0.82
N GLY A 106 -10.17 -5.00 0.86
CA GLY A 106 -10.58 -4.09 1.93
C GLY A 106 -10.73 -4.77 3.28
N GLY A 107 -11.08 -6.06 3.30
CA GLY A 107 -11.24 -6.82 4.54
C GLY A 107 -9.91 -7.10 5.24
N GLU A 108 -8.86 -7.40 4.47
CA GLU A 108 -7.51 -7.58 5.03
C GLU A 108 -6.94 -6.24 5.55
N LEU A 109 -7.16 -5.14 4.79
CA LEU A 109 -6.83 -3.80 5.26
C LEU A 109 -7.57 -3.44 6.56
N GLU A 110 -8.86 -3.76 6.65
CA GLU A 110 -9.67 -3.50 7.86
C GLU A 110 -9.13 -4.28 9.06
N GLU A 111 -8.88 -5.59 8.91
CA GLU A 111 -8.32 -6.40 9.99
C GLU A 111 -6.96 -5.89 10.46
N TRP A 112 -6.07 -5.54 9.50
CA TRP A 112 -4.78 -4.94 9.81
C TRP A 112 -4.95 -3.60 10.54
N TYR A 113 -5.85 -2.73 10.06
CA TYR A 113 -6.13 -1.44 10.68
C TYR A 113 -6.58 -1.58 12.13
N GLN A 114 -7.54 -2.48 12.42
CA GLN A 114 -8.04 -2.67 13.78
C GLN A 114 -6.95 -3.16 14.75
N LYS A 115 -5.98 -3.91 14.26
CA LYS A 115 -4.87 -4.42 15.07
C LYS A 115 -3.80 -3.36 15.37
N ASN A 116 -3.63 -2.38 14.49
CA ASN A 116 -2.48 -1.47 14.53
C ASN A 116 -2.85 -0.01 14.85
N LYS A 117 -4.11 0.38 14.79
CA LYS A 117 -4.55 1.79 14.84
C LYS A 117 -4.15 2.57 16.08
N GLU A 118 -3.95 1.92 17.21
CA GLU A 118 -3.58 2.58 18.47
C GLU A 118 -2.11 3.06 18.48
N ASP A 119 -1.26 2.44 17.64
CA ASP A 119 0.18 2.68 17.62
C ASP A 119 0.61 3.60 16.47
N VAL A 120 -0.29 3.91 15.52
CA VAL A 120 0.03 4.71 14.33
C VAL A 120 -0.24 6.19 14.57
N THR A 121 0.79 7.01 14.43
CA THR A 121 0.71 8.48 14.55
C THR A 121 0.73 9.21 13.20
N ASP A 122 1.35 8.61 12.19
CA ASP A 122 1.40 9.12 10.80
C ASP A 122 0.81 8.08 9.84
N TRP A 123 -0.46 8.22 9.55
CA TRP A 123 -1.17 7.30 8.66
C TRP A 123 -0.73 7.41 7.20
N GLN A 124 -0.27 8.57 6.76
CA GLN A 124 0.17 8.76 5.38
C GLN A 124 1.44 7.94 5.10
N THR A 125 2.41 7.99 5.99
CA THR A 125 3.62 7.18 5.93
C THR A 125 3.28 5.70 6.14
N ARG A 126 2.49 5.37 7.17
CA ARG A 126 2.21 3.97 7.52
C ARG A 126 1.48 3.17 6.43
N ILE A 127 0.59 3.80 5.66
CA ILE A 127 -0.04 3.13 4.51
C ILE A 127 0.97 2.88 3.39
N LYS A 128 1.88 3.83 3.13
CA LYS A 128 2.95 3.62 2.13
C LYS A 128 3.87 2.46 2.53
N GLU A 129 4.26 2.41 3.78
CA GLU A 129 5.05 1.30 4.34
C GLU A 129 4.35 -0.04 4.12
N LEU A 130 3.09 -0.15 4.53
CA LEU A 130 2.28 -1.37 4.46
C LEU A 130 2.16 -1.95 3.04
N ILE A 131 2.06 -1.08 2.03
CA ILE A 131 1.82 -1.51 0.65
C ILE A 131 3.03 -1.32 -0.27
N GLY A 132 4.22 -1.17 0.29
CA GLY A 132 5.48 -1.14 -0.47
C GLY A 132 5.66 0.10 -1.35
N LEU A 133 5.04 1.25 -1.03
CA LEU A 133 5.22 2.49 -1.78
C LEU A 133 6.43 3.28 -1.30
N HIS A 134 7.07 3.99 -2.23
CA HIS A 134 8.19 4.88 -1.93
C HIS A 134 7.79 5.97 -0.91
N PRO A 135 8.68 6.38 0.01
CA PRO A 135 8.40 7.46 0.99
C PRO A 135 7.84 8.74 0.35
N ASP A 136 8.40 9.14 -0.81
CA ASP A 136 7.98 10.34 -1.55
C ASP A 136 6.71 10.14 -2.40
N ASN A 137 6.07 8.97 -2.34
CA ASN A 137 4.87 8.72 -3.10
C ASN A 137 3.74 9.67 -2.67
N GLU A 138 3.08 10.32 -3.65
CA GLU A 138 2.06 11.35 -3.43
C GLU A 138 0.62 10.79 -3.39
N SER A 139 0.45 9.48 -3.20
CA SER A 139 -0.88 8.87 -3.09
C SER A 139 -1.59 9.34 -1.81
N GLU A 140 -2.86 9.75 -1.95
CA GLU A 140 -3.69 10.27 -0.87
C GLU A 140 -5.11 9.71 -0.91
N TYR A 141 -5.49 9.00 -1.99
CA TYR A 141 -6.85 8.54 -2.23
C TYR A 141 -6.93 7.02 -2.27
N PHE A 142 -7.97 6.49 -1.65
CA PHE A 142 -8.39 5.10 -1.83
C PHE A 142 -9.54 5.04 -2.83
N THR A 143 -9.44 4.14 -3.79
CA THR A 143 -10.57 3.75 -4.63
C THR A 143 -10.95 2.30 -4.36
N ALA A 144 -12.23 2.10 -4.06
CA ALA A 144 -12.87 0.79 -4.04
C ALA A 144 -13.50 0.54 -5.41
N MET A 145 -13.20 -0.59 -6.04
CA MET A 145 -13.74 -0.91 -7.35
C MET A 145 -14.09 -2.39 -7.49
N TRP A 146 -15.15 -2.65 -8.24
CA TRP A 146 -15.63 -3.97 -8.59
C TRP A 146 -15.00 -4.42 -9.91
N ALA A 147 -14.27 -5.53 -9.90
CA ALA A 147 -13.61 -6.12 -11.07
C ALA A 147 -14.13 -7.52 -11.32
N LYS A 148 -14.13 -7.99 -12.57
CA LYS A 148 -14.44 -9.36 -12.89
C LYS A 148 -13.27 -10.27 -12.49
N PRO A 149 -13.52 -11.47 -11.93
CA PRO A 149 -12.47 -12.41 -11.53
C PRO A 149 -11.47 -12.75 -12.65
N GLU A 150 -11.97 -12.91 -13.89
CA GLU A 150 -11.14 -13.22 -15.07
C GLU A 150 -10.18 -12.10 -15.47
N ASP A 151 -10.45 -10.88 -15.01
CA ASP A 151 -9.61 -9.70 -15.24
C ASP A 151 -8.57 -9.50 -14.13
N VAL A 152 -8.57 -10.35 -13.10
CA VAL A 152 -7.68 -10.25 -11.93
C VAL A 152 -6.68 -11.41 -11.93
N PHE A 153 -5.46 -11.12 -11.53
CA PHE A 153 -4.44 -12.13 -11.24
C PHE A 153 -3.60 -11.73 -10.03
N ARG A 154 -2.92 -12.68 -9.44
CA ARG A 154 -1.93 -12.43 -8.38
C ARG A 154 -0.55 -12.21 -9.00
N PRO A 155 0.16 -11.11 -8.69
CA PRO A 155 1.50 -10.85 -9.20
C PRO A 155 2.54 -11.66 -8.41
N ALA A 156 2.56 -12.98 -8.60
CA ALA A 156 3.39 -13.92 -7.85
C ALA A 156 3.74 -15.17 -8.67
N TYR A 157 4.61 -16.04 -8.15
CA TYR A 157 4.92 -17.32 -8.78
C TYR A 157 3.71 -18.24 -8.95
N VAL A 158 2.67 -18.07 -8.10
CA VAL A 158 1.36 -18.69 -8.29
C VAL A 158 0.35 -17.59 -8.63
N PRO A 159 0.01 -17.39 -9.93
CA PRO A 159 -0.87 -16.29 -10.35
C PRO A 159 -2.36 -16.50 -10.05
N ASP A 160 -2.74 -17.68 -9.58
CA ASP A 160 -4.10 -18.03 -9.22
C ASP A 160 -4.58 -17.18 -8.03
N ILE A 161 -5.71 -16.49 -8.21
CA ILE A 161 -6.33 -15.66 -7.17
C ILE A 161 -7.06 -16.49 -6.11
N GLY A 162 -7.37 -17.75 -6.40
CA GLY A 162 -8.05 -18.67 -5.50
C GLY A 162 -7.12 -19.43 -4.56
N THR A 163 -5.80 -19.42 -4.80
CA THR A 163 -4.85 -20.12 -3.92
C THR A 163 -4.66 -19.43 -2.59
N THR A 164 -4.38 -20.23 -1.56
CA THR A 164 -3.87 -19.79 -0.25
C THR A 164 -2.41 -20.19 -0.03
N GLU A 165 -1.82 -20.91 -0.98
CA GLU A 165 -0.44 -21.41 -0.91
C GLU A 165 0.43 -20.68 -1.93
N MET A 166 1.70 -20.43 -1.55
CA MET A 166 2.68 -19.77 -2.41
C MET A 166 3.93 -20.63 -2.55
N THR A 167 4.67 -20.39 -3.63
CA THR A 167 5.97 -21.00 -3.93
C THR A 167 6.95 -19.95 -4.44
N ASP A 168 8.24 -20.26 -4.45
CA ASP A 168 9.32 -19.41 -4.96
C ASP A 168 9.72 -19.73 -6.42
N ALA A 169 8.90 -20.51 -7.13
CA ALA A 169 9.12 -20.88 -8.51
C ALA A 169 7.80 -21.15 -9.26
N PHE A 170 7.80 -20.95 -10.56
CA PHE A 170 6.68 -21.30 -11.42
C PHE A 170 6.49 -22.81 -11.54
N SER A 171 5.24 -23.24 -11.59
CA SER A 171 4.91 -24.57 -12.10
C SER A 171 4.97 -24.60 -13.64
N ASP A 172 5.02 -25.80 -14.21
CA ASP A 172 5.01 -26.01 -15.67
C ASP A 172 3.67 -25.57 -16.31
N GLU A 173 2.61 -25.36 -15.51
CA GLU A 173 1.27 -25.02 -15.97
C GLU A 173 1.07 -23.51 -16.13
N VAL A 174 1.97 -22.67 -15.60
CA VAL A 174 1.89 -21.20 -15.70
C VAL A 174 2.18 -20.77 -17.14
N ASP A 175 1.31 -19.91 -17.66
CA ASP A 175 1.36 -19.38 -19.01
C ASP A 175 2.66 -18.63 -19.31
N GLU A 176 3.23 -18.82 -20.50
CA GLU A 176 4.51 -18.21 -20.89
C GLU A 176 4.40 -16.68 -21.02
N ASP A 177 3.27 -16.15 -21.50
CA ASP A 177 3.07 -14.68 -21.62
C ASP A 177 3.04 -14.06 -20.20
N TYR A 178 2.52 -14.78 -19.20
CA TYR A 178 2.58 -14.35 -17.80
C TYR A 178 4.02 -14.34 -17.26
N LYS A 179 4.81 -15.36 -17.56
CA LYS A 179 6.23 -15.43 -17.16
C LYS A 179 7.04 -14.29 -17.79
N GLU A 180 6.80 -13.99 -19.08
CA GLU A 180 7.44 -12.84 -19.74
C GLU A 180 7.06 -11.49 -19.10
N TRP A 181 5.78 -11.33 -18.74
CA TRP A 181 5.33 -10.16 -17.98
C TRP A 181 6.03 -10.08 -16.63
N PHE A 182 6.09 -11.19 -15.89
CA PHE A 182 6.70 -11.28 -14.56
C PHE A 182 8.19 -10.91 -14.60
N ASP A 183 8.96 -11.47 -15.55
CA ASP A 183 10.36 -11.16 -15.73
C ASP A 183 10.58 -9.67 -16.08
N SER A 184 9.72 -9.12 -16.93
CA SER A 184 9.74 -7.69 -17.25
C SER A 184 9.43 -6.84 -16.02
N ASN A 185 8.51 -7.31 -15.17
CA ASN A 185 8.13 -6.62 -13.93
C ASN A 185 9.25 -6.67 -12.87
N ILE A 186 10.07 -7.72 -12.83
CA ILE A 186 11.30 -7.77 -12.01
C ILE A 186 12.20 -6.58 -12.36
N ILE A 187 12.44 -6.34 -13.64
CA ILE A 187 13.30 -5.25 -14.10
C ILE A 187 12.70 -3.90 -13.71
N SER A 188 11.42 -3.70 -14.02
CA SER A 188 10.75 -2.43 -13.71
C SER A 188 10.62 -2.17 -12.21
N SER A 189 10.37 -3.19 -11.40
CA SER A 189 10.25 -3.02 -9.94
C SER A 189 11.58 -2.71 -9.28
N TYR A 190 12.60 -3.53 -9.48
CA TYR A 190 13.84 -3.37 -8.70
C TYR A 190 14.82 -2.36 -9.27
N PHE A 191 14.85 -2.16 -10.59
CA PHE A 191 15.88 -1.34 -11.23
C PHE A 191 15.36 0.01 -11.74
N ASP A 192 14.15 0.06 -12.28
CA ASP A 192 13.57 1.28 -12.82
C ASP A 192 12.74 2.04 -11.78
N GLY A 193 11.81 1.34 -11.10
CA GLY A 193 10.87 1.93 -10.16
C GLY A 193 11.34 1.90 -8.71
N LYS A 194 12.26 1.00 -8.36
CA LYS A 194 12.72 0.73 -7.00
C LYS A 194 11.57 0.44 -6.04
N TYR A 195 10.80 -0.62 -6.33
CA TYR A 195 9.73 -1.10 -5.46
C TYR A 195 10.11 -2.45 -4.85
N PRO A 196 9.86 -2.68 -3.54
CA PRO A 196 10.12 -3.94 -2.86
C PRO A 196 9.02 -4.97 -3.19
N TRP A 197 9.02 -5.48 -4.43
CA TRP A 197 8.05 -6.46 -4.86
C TRP A 197 8.43 -7.86 -4.39
N THR A 198 7.66 -8.46 -3.51
CA THR A 198 7.97 -9.75 -2.91
C THR A 198 7.94 -10.92 -3.91
N ARG A 199 7.15 -10.84 -4.99
CA ARG A 199 6.85 -11.95 -5.92
C ARG A 199 6.11 -13.11 -5.25
N LEU A 200 5.74 -12.97 -4.00
CA LEU A 200 5.07 -13.96 -3.15
C LEU A 200 3.58 -13.66 -2.93
N GLY A 201 3.03 -12.66 -3.63
CA GLY A 201 1.59 -12.35 -3.63
C GLY A 201 1.11 -11.55 -2.45
N TYR A 202 2.00 -10.87 -1.75
CA TYR A 202 1.72 -9.86 -0.75
C TYR A 202 2.63 -8.64 -0.93
N THR A 203 2.20 -7.48 -0.46
CA THR A 203 3.00 -6.26 -0.46
C THR A 203 4.08 -6.33 0.61
N TYR A 204 5.25 -5.76 0.34
CA TYR A 204 6.31 -5.64 1.34
C TYR A 204 5.99 -4.51 2.32
N ASP A 205 5.80 -4.83 3.60
CA ASP A 205 5.70 -3.83 4.67
C ASP A 205 7.11 -3.45 5.13
N TRP A 206 7.60 -2.29 4.70
CA TRP A 206 8.97 -1.85 4.98
C TRP A 206 9.11 -1.05 6.29
N ALA A 207 8.08 -0.99 7.12
CA ALA A 207 8.21 -0.44 8.47
C ALA A 207 9.12 -1.33 9.34
N ASP A 208 9.91 -0.73 10.22
CA ASP A 208 10.69 -1.48 11.24
C ASP A 208 9.76 -2.00 12.35
N ASN A 209 8.92 -2.98 12.01
CA ASN A 209 7.92 -3.58 12.89
C ASN A 209 8.12 -5.09 13.14
N GLY A 210 9.17 -5.67 12.53
CA GLY A 210 9.52 -7.09 12.65
C GLY A 210 8.70 -8.03 11.77
N SER A 211 7.98 -7.51 10.75
CA SER A 211 7.27 -8.29 9.75
C SER A 211 7.32 -7.57 8.40
N GLU A 212 7.70 -8.29 7.37
CA GLU A 212 7.69 -7.83 5.97
C GLU A 212 6.36 -8.08 5.27
N TYR A 213 5.49 -8.88 5.87
CA TYR A 213 4.17 -9.19 5.31
C TYR A 213 3.22 -7.99 5.45
N GLY A 214 2.87 -7.39 4.32
CA GLY A 214 1.87 -6.33 4.25
C GLY A 214 0.45 -6.85 4.02
N LEU A 215 -0.11 -6.63 2.83
CA LEU A 215 -1.43 -7.10 2.41
C LEU A 215 -1.32 -8.03 1.21
N SER A 216 -2.21 -9.00 1.08
CA SER A 216 -2.27 -9.82 -0.14
C SER A 216 -2.54 -8.93 -1.36
N GLU A 217 -1.77 -9.16 -2.42
CA GLU A 217 -1.66 -8.28 -3.57
C GLU A 217 -2.29 -8.90 -4.81
N PHE A 218 -3.00 -8.09 -5.57
CA PHE A 218 -3.67 -8.49 -6.80
C PHE A 218 -3.51 -7.40 -7.86
N ILE A 219 -3.61 -7.79 -9.14
CA ILE A 219 -3.61 -6.86 -10.26
C ILE A 219 -4.91 -7.01 -11.05
N ILE A 220 -5.56 -5.88 -11.31
CA ILE A 220 -6.59 -5.79 -12.34
C ILE A 220 -5.88 -5.44 -13.65
N LYS A 221 -6.10 -6.26 -14.68
CA LYS A 221 -5.43 -6.12 -15.98
C LYS A 221 -5.78 -4.81 -16.66
N LYS A 222 -4.81 -4.28 -17.40
CA LYS A 222 -5.06 -3.20 -18.35
C LYS A 222 -6.20 -3.56 -19.31
N ASP A 223 -6.92 -2.56 -19.75
CA ASP A 223 -8.07 -2.63 -20.65
C ASP A 223 -9.32 -3.34 -20.06
N SER A 224 -9.30 -3.73 -18.78
CA SER A 224 -10.47 -4.21 -18.06
C SER A 224 -11.48 -3.09 -17.79
N ASP A 225 -12.77 -3.47 -17.75
CA ASP A 225 -13.84 -2.60 -17.30
C ASP A 225 -14.11 -2.84 -15.81
N VAL A 226 -14.07 -1.77 -15.02
CA VAL A 226 -14.35 -1.82 -13.57
C VAL A 226 -15.51 -0.88 -13.22
N LYS A 227 -16.22 -1.20 -12.14
CA LYS A 227 -17.21 -0.32 -11.54
C LYS A 227 -16.64 0.33 -10.29
N VAL A 228 -16.42 1.62 -10.31
CA VAL A 228 -15.99 2.37 -9.11
C VAL A 228 -17.13 2.41 -8.11
N ALA A 229 -16.89 1.90 -6.90
CA ALA A 229 -17.84 1.99 -5.81
C ALA A 229 -17.75 3.38 -5.14
N TYR A 230 -16.54 3.80 -4.82
CA TYR A 230 -16.22 5.13 -4.31
C TYR A 230 -14.73 5.43 -4.42
N THR A 231 -14.39 6.73 -4.41
CA THR A 231 -13.02 7.25 -4.24
C THR A 231 -13.02 8.25 -3.09
N VAL A 232 -12.16 8.07 -2.10
CA VAL A 232 -12.12 8.90 -0.88
C VAL A 232 -10.70 9.21 -0.48
N GLU A 233 -10.49 10.34 0.20
CA GLU A 233 -9.21 10.67 0.84
C GLU A 233 -8.87 9.67 1.95
N LEU A 234 -7.58 9.52 2.26
CA LEU A 234 -7.08 8.67 3.34
C LEU A 234 -7.86 8.88 4.65
N LYS A 235 -8.06 10.13 5.07
CA LYS A 235 -8.79 10.43 6.30
C LYS A 235 -10.21 9.87 6.31
N GLU A 236 -10.91 9.93 5.19
CA GLU A 236 -12.26 9.37 5.07
C GLU A 236 -12.22 7.85 5.06
N MET A 237 -11.22 7.24 4.42
CA MET A 237 -11.03 5.79 4.47
C MET A 237 -10.81 5.30 5.90
N LEU A 238 -9.98 5.98 6.70
CA LEU A 238 -9.80 5.66 8.12
C LEU A 238 -11.11 5.73 8.91
N ASN A 239 -11.94 6.75 8.65
CA ASN A 239 -13.27 6.84 9.25
C ASN A 239 -14.18 5.68 8.83
N LYS A 240 -14.09 5.23 7.57
CA LYS A 240 -14.85 4.06 7.08
C LYS A 240 -14.41 2.77 7.77
N LEU A 241 -13.09 2.58 7.99
CA LEU A 241 -12.54 1.45 8.72
C LEU A 241 -12.97 1.46 10.20
N ASP A 242 -12.94 2.61 10.87
CA ASP A 242 -13.39 2.76 12.26
C ASP A 242 -14.88 2.42 12.45
N ASN A 243 -15.71 2.78 11.47
CA ASN A 243 -17.15 2.58 11.54
C ASN A 243 -17.63 1.31 10.81
N ASN A 244 -16.71 0.46 10.37
CA ASN A 244 -17.02 -0.75 9.58
C ASN A 244 -17.93 -0.46 8.36
N SER A 245 -17.68 0.65 7.67
CA SER A 245 -18.44 1.11 6.50
C SER A 245 -17.60 1.16 5.22
N TRP A 246 -16.46 0.47 5.23
CA TRP A 246 -15.56 0.35 4.08
C TRP A 246 -16.17 -0.47 2.95
N ASN A 247 -16.98 -1.49 3.28
CA ASN A 247 -17.59 -2.38 2.31
C ASN A 247 -18.88 -1.78 1.73
N PRO A 248 -18.93 -1.39 0.43
CA PRO A 248 -20.10 -0.80 -0.19
C PRO A 248 -21.25 -1.78 -0.43
N ALA A 249 -21.01 -3.10 -0.35
CA ALA A 249 -22.06 -4.11 -0.47
C ALA A 249 -22.97 -4.17 0.77
N GLY A 250 -22.51 -3.63 1.89
CA GLY A 250 -23.22 -3.63 3.16
C GLY A 250 -23.33 -5.04 3.74
N VAL A 251 -22.55 -5.37 4.75
CA VAL A 251 -22.78 -6.56 5.58
C VAL A 251 -23.49 -6.12 6.84
#